data_3ab6591d1bd703c478fe10f9135b0c3e
#
_entry.id   3ab6591d1bd703c478fe10f9135b0c3e
#
_cell.length_a   1.000
_cell.length_b   1.000
_cell.length_c   1.000
_cell.angle_alpha   90.00
_cell.angle_beta   90.00
_cell.angle_gamma   90.00
#
_symmetry.space_group_name_H-M   'P 1'
#
loop_
_entity.id
_entity.type
_entity.pdbx_description
1 polymer ?
#
loop_
_entity_poly.entity_id
_entity_poly.type
_entity_poly.pdbx_seq_one_letter_code
_entity_poly.pdbx_strand_id
1 'polypeptide(L)'
;MMYNPQLDTFICVVEAGSFSKAADKLYISPPAVIKQINSLENNLGVQLFARTHRGLVVTAAGESLYQDAKYMVNYSKYEITPVEPYTSDDLNWTNSSSRVSRENDDESLRDIALTEITPADWDSYDTVLIGA
;
A
#
# COMPACT_ATOMS: atom_id res chain seq x y z
N MET A 1 8.29 2.78 -2.39
CA MET A 1 7.35 1.83 -3.05
C MET A 1 6.83 2.48 -4.31
N MET A 2 6.96 1.80 -5.41
CA MET A 2 6.41 2.30 -6.66
C MET A 2 4.93 1.96 -6.77
N TYR A 3 4.10 2.98 -6.67
CA TYR A 3 2.67 2.86 -6.83
C TYR A 3 2.30 2.98 -8.32
N ASN A 4 1.51 2.04 -8.81
CA ASN A 4 1.06 2.05 -10.20
C ASN A 4 -0.38 2.61 -10.28
N PRO A 5 -0.59 3.78 -10.91
CA PRO A 5 -1.93 4.36 -11.07
C PRO A 5 -2.93 3.48 -11.82
N GLN A 6 -2.46 2.52 -12.62
CA GLN A 6 -3.33 1.56 -13.29
C GLN A 6 -4.08 0.66 -12.32
N LEU A 7 -3.56 0.46 -11.11
CA LEU A 7 -4.24 -0.28 -10.04
C LEU A 7 -5.50 0.44 -9.55
N ASP A 8 -5.49 1.77 -9.47
CA ASP A 8 -6.69 2.55 -9.15
C ASP A 8 -7.77 2.35 -10.22
N THR A 9 -7.38 2.41 -11.48
CA THR A 9 -8.29 2.17 -12.61
C THR A 9 -8.86 0.76 -12.56
N PHE A 10 -8.02 -0.24 -12.29
CA PHE A 10 -8.43 -1.63 -12.15
C PHE A 10 -9.45 -1.82 -11.01
N ILE A 11 -9.17 -1.30 -9.84
CA ILE A 11 -10.09 -1.34 -8.69
C ILE A 11 -11.42 -0.68 -9.03
N CYS A 12 -11.37 0.48 -9.67
CA CYS A 12 -12.57 1.21 -10.08
C CYS A 12 -13.44 0.40 -11.07
N VAL A 13 -12.81 -0.31 -12.01
CA VAL A 13 -13.52 -1.18 -12.97
C VAL A 13 -14.18 -2.36 -12.26
N VAL A 14 -13.47 -3.01 -11.33
CA VAL A 14 -14.02 -4.12 -10.54
C VAL A 14 -15.25 -3.67 -9.74
N GLU A 15 -15.14 -2.55 -9.05
CA GLU A 15 -16.21 -2.03 -8.20
C GLU A 15 -17.40 -1.46 -9.01
N ALA A 16 -17.14 -0.87 -10.16
CA ALA A 16 -18.18 -0.34 -11.03
C ALA A 16 -18.90 -1.42 -11.84
N GLY A 17 -18.23 -2.55 -12.11
CA GLY A 17 -18.78 -3.65 -12.89
C GLY A 17 -18.82 -3.41 -14.41
N SER A 18 -18.35 -2.26 -14.90
CA SER A 18 -18.23 -1.97 -16.33
C SER A 18 -17.15 -0.91 -16.59
N PHE A 19 -16.58 -0.94 -17.79
CA PHE A 19 -15.63 0.06 -18.24
C PHE A 19 -16.26 1.47 -18.34
N SER A 20 -17.48 1.54 -18.83
CA SER A 20 -18.19 2.82 -18.98
C SER A 20 -18.46 3.50 -17.64
N LYS A 21 -18.94 2.74 -16.65
CA LYS A 21 -19.19 3.28 -15.31
C LYS A 21 -17.89 3.69 -14.61
N ALA A 22 -16.82 2.92 -14.79
CA ALA A 22 -15.51 3.28 -14.26
C ALA A 22 -14.98 4.56 -14.91
N ALA A 23 -15.14 4.70 -16.23
CA ALA A 23 -14.76 5.90 -16.97
C ALA A 23 -15.47 7.15 -16.43
N ASP A 24 -16.76 7.05 -16.15
CA ASP A 24 -17.54 8.15 -15.56
C ASP A 24 -16.99 8.55 -14.18
N LYS A 25 -16.65 7.57 -13.34
CA LYS A 25 -16.08 7.82 -12.01
C LYS A 25 -14.70 8.44 -12.07
N LEU A 26 -13.89 8.07 -13.06
CA LEU A 26 -12.52 8.53 -13.22
C LEU A 26 -12.40 9.81 -14.07
N TYR A 27 -13.50 10.30 -14.61
CA TYR A 27 -13.54 11.47 -15.50
C TYR A 27 -12.65 11.32 -16.73
N ILE A 28 -12.59 10.11 -17.30
CA ILE A 28 -11.87 9.79 -18.54
C ILE A 28 -12.79 9.04 -19.49
N SER A 29 -12.35 8.86 -20.75
CA SER A 29 -13.13 8.13 -21.74
C SER A 29 -13.07 6.61 -21.51
N PRO A 30 -14.14 5.86 -21.89
CA PRO A 30 -14.09 4.39 -21.83
C PRO A 30 -12.90 3.77 -22.58
N PRO A 31 -12.51 4.21 -23.78
CA PRO A 31 -11.31 3.71 -24.44
C PRO A 31 -10.03 3.91 -23.63
N ALA A 32 -9.92 5.00 -22.88
CA ALA A 32 -8.77 5.26 -22.02
C ALA A 32 -8.71 4.25 -20.87
N VAL A 33 -9.85 3.91 -20.26
CA VAL A 33 -9.93 2.85 -19.24
C VAL A 33 -9.49 1.50 -19.81
N ILE A 34 -10.03 1.13 -20.97
CA ILE A 34 -9.71 -0.13 -21.65
C ILE A 34 -8.22 -0.21 -21.97
N LYS A 35 -7.61 0.89 -22.45
CA LYS A 35 -6.18 0.96 -22.73
C LYS A 35 -5.34 0.73 -21.48
N GLN A 36 -5.71 1.34 -20.36
CA GLN A 36 -5.00 1.15 -19.09
C GLN A 36 -5.11 -0.29 -18.59
N ILE A 37 -6.27 -0.90 -18.67
CA ILE A 37 -6.48 -2.29 -18.26
C ILE A 37 -5.70 -3.25 -19.17
N ASN A 38 -5.75 -3.06 -20.49
CA ASN A 38 -4.97 -3.89 -21.42
C ASN A 38 -3.47 -3.76 -21.17
N SER A 39 -2.98 -2.57 -20.86
CA SER A 39 -1.57 -2.35 -20.50
C SER A 39 -1.21 -3.11 -19.22
N LEU A 40 -2.06 -3.06 -18.22
CA LEU A 40 -1.86 -3.78 -16.96
C LEU A 40 -1.85 -5.30 -17.18
N GLU A 41 -2.81 -5.82 -17.94
CA GLU A 41 -2.88 -7.25 -18.29
C GLU A 41 -1.64 -7.70 -19.07
N ASN A 42 -1.17 -6.90 -20.03
CA ASN A 42 0.05 -7.20 -20.78
C ASN A 42 1.29 -7.22 -19.90
N ASN A 43 1.40 -6.28 -18.98
CA ASN A 43 2.53 -6.21 -18.05
C ASN A 43 2.58 -7.41 -17.08
N LEU A 44 1.40 -7.88 -16.67
CA LEU A 44 1.28 -9.03 -15.76
C LEU A 44 1.28 -10.37 -16.47
N GLY A 45 1.01 -10.39 -17.78
CA GLY A 45 0.90 -11.61 -18.57
C GLY A 45 -0.33 -12.46 -18.26
N VAL A 46 -1.37 -11.85 -17.66
CA VAL A 46 -2.62 -12.52 -17.30
C VAL A 46 -3.83 -11.67 -17.66
N GLN A 47 -4.97 -12.31 -17.92
CA GLN A 47 -6.23 -11.62 -18.09
C GLN A 47 -6.89 -11.39 -16.74
N LEU A 48 -7.29 -10.15 -16.49
CA LEU A 48 -7.96 -9.73 -15.26
C LEU A 48 -9.49 -9.73 -15.42
N PHE A 49 -9.96 -9.54 -16.63
CA PHE A 49 -11.38 -9.53 -16.98
C PHE A 49 -11.71 -10.44 -18.14
N ALA A 50 -12.89 -11.06 -18.08
CA ALA A 50 -13.49 -11.79 -19.19
C ALA A 50 -14.79 -11.11 -19.60
N ARG A 51 -15.04 -11.03 -20.91
CA ARG A 51 -16.31 -10.56 -21.46
C ARG A 51 -17.25 -11.73 -21.67
N THR A 52 -18.43 -11.66 -21.08
CA THR A 52 -19.48 -12.67 -21.24
C THR A 52 -20.75 -12.02 -21.77
N HIS A 53 -21.76 -12.82 -22.15
CA HIS A 53 -23.07 -12.31 -22.55
C HIS A 53 -23.76 -11.50 -21.45
N ARG A 54 -23.35 -11.73 -20.19
CA ARG A 54 -23.91 -11.05 -19.02
C ARG A 54 -23.13 -9.81 -18.61
N GLY A 55 -22.08 -9.47 -19.36
CA GLY A 55 -21.23 -8.32 -19.12
C GLY A 55 -19.80 -8.69 -18.73
N LEU A 56 -19.16 -7.81 -17.99
CA LEU A 56 -17.78 -7.94 -17.58
C LEU A 56 -17.69 -8.80 -16.30
N VAL A 57 -16.83 -9.79 -16.33
CA VAL A 57 -16.59 -10.71 -15.20
C VAL A 57 -15.12 -10.64 -14.83
N VAL A 58 -14.83 -10.60 -13.54
CA VAL A 58 -13.44 -10.65 -13.01
C VAL A 58 -12.96 -12.09 -13.07
N THR A 59 -11.76 -12.31 -13.60
CA THR A 59 -11.12 -13.64 -13.61
C THR A 59 -10.59 -14.00 -12.21
N ALA A 60 -10.20 -15.26 -12.01
CA ALA A 60 -9.55 -15.67 -10.76
C ALA A 60 -8.27 -14.87 -10.48
N ALA A 61 -7.47 -14.59 -11.53
CA ALA A 61 -6.29 -13.74 -11.41
C ALA A 61 -6.68 -12.29 -11.06
N GLY A 62 -7.76 -11.78 -11.66
CA GLY A 62 -8.29 -10.45 -11.35
C GLY A 62 -8.80 -10.34 -9.92
N GLU A 63 -9.48 -11.34 -9.41
CA GLU A 63 -9.95 -11.35 -8.01
C GLU A 63 -8.77 -11.34 -7.03
N SER A 64 -7.76 -12.14 -7.27
CA SER A 64 -6.54 -12.17 -6.46
C SER A 64 -5.84 -10.80 -6.46
N LEU A 65 -5.65 -10.22 -7.65
CA LEU A 65 -5.05 -8.89 -7.78
C LEU A 65 -5.90 -7.80 -7.10
N TYR A 66 -7.23 -7.92 -7.16
CA TYR A 66 -8.12 -6.95 -6.54
C TYR A 66 -7.92 -6.88 -5.02
N GLN A 67 -7.80 -8.01 -4.35
CA GLN A 67 -7.53 -8.06 -2.92
C GLN A 67 -6.17 -7.43 -2.59
N ASP A 68 -5.14 -7.79 -3.32
CA ASP A 68 -3.80 -7.26 -3.13
C ASP A 68 -3.73 -5.75 -3.44
N ALA A 69 -4.35 -5.33 -4.54
CA ALA A 69 -4.38 -3.93 -4.95
C ALA A 69 -5.13 -3.04 -3.94
N LYS A 70 -6.25 -3.49 -3.41
CA LYS A 70 -6.96 -2.76 -2.34
C LYS A 70 -6.10 -2.56 -1.12
N TYR A 71 -5.38 -3.58 -0.72
CA TYR A 71 -4.46 -3.49 0.40
C TYR A 71 -3.35 -2.47 0.14
N MET A 72 -2.72 -2.53 -1.04
CA MET A 72 -1.65 -1.60 -1.43
C MET A 72 -2.13 -0.15 -1.52
N VAL A 73 -3.30 0.08 -2.11
CA VAL A 73 -3.90 1.43 -2.22
C VAL A 73 -4.22 1.99 -0.84
N ASN A 74 -4.80 1.20 0.03
CA ASN A 74 -5.08 1.63 1.40
C ASN A 74 -3.80 1.97 2.14
N TYR A 75 -2.77 1.14 2.00
CA TYR A 75 -1.46 1.37 2.62
C TYR A 75 -0.82 2.68 2.13
N SER A 76 -0.90 2.97 0.83
CA SER A 76 -0.34 4.21 0.25
C SER A 76 -1.06 5.49 0.69
N LYS A 77 -2.28 5.37 1.19
CA LYS A 77 -3.07 6.51 1.72
C LYS A 77 -2.73 6.85 3.17
N TYR A 78 -2.06 5.97 3.89
CA TYR A 78 -1.57 6.32 5.22
C TYR A 78 -0.46 7.35 5.07
N GLU A 79 -0.72 8.55 5.59
CA GLU A 79 0.36 9.50 5.80
C GLU A 79 1.35 8.86 6.77
N ILE A 80 2.55 8.61 6.27
CA ILE A 80 3.67 8.30 7.14
C ILE A 80 3.93 9.60 7.89
N THR A 81 3.44 9.70 9.12
CA THR A 81 3.84 10.80 9.99
C THR A 81 5.35 10.68 10.14
N PRO A 82 6.12 11.65 9.63
CA PRO A 82 7.55 11.58 9.80
C PRO A 82 7.84 11.52 11.29
N VAL A 83 8.51 10.47 11.71
CA VAL A 83 9.08 10.44 13.07
C VAL A 83 10.04 11.62 13.12
N GLU A 84 9.83 12.52 14.04
CA GLU A 84 10.76 13.64 14.19
C GLU A 84 12.18 13.11 14.33
N PRO A 85 13.09 13.58 13.46
CA PRO A 85 14.46 13.09 13.52
C PRO A 85 15.07 13.42 14.88
N TYR A 86 15.90 12.53 15.38
CA TYR A 86 16.68 12.80 16.58
C TYR A 86 17.53 14.05 16.37
N THR A 87 17.45 14.95 17.30
CA THR A 87 18.36 16.10 17.35
C THR A 87 19.68 15.70 18.03
N SER A 88 20.70 16.54 17.91
CA SER A 88 21.95 16.31 18.61
C SER A 88 21.78 16.25 20.14
N ASP A 89 20.81 16.97 20.68
CA ASP A 89 20.51 16.92 22.11
C ASP A 89 19.81 15.63 22.52
N ASP A 90 18.99 15.06 21.64
CA ASP A 90 18.35 13.75 21.88
C ASP A 90 19.37 12.62 21.95
N LEU A 91 20.48 12.74 21.24
CA LEU A 91 21.56 11.76 21.19
C LEU A 91 22.65 11.98 22.25
N ASN A 92 22.52 12.99 23.09
CA ASN A 92 23.52 13.32 24.10
C ASN A 92 23.40 12.43 25.34
N TRP A 93 24.25 11.41 25.43
CA TRP A 93 24.28 10.46 26.55
C TRP A 93 24.67 11.09 27.90
N THR A 94 25.32 12.24 27.91
CA THR A 94 25.71 12.93 29.13
C THR A 94 24.58 13.77 29.71
N ASN A 95 23.56 14.05 28.92
CA ASN A 95 22.40 14.79 29.38
C ASN A 95 21.30 13.81 29.78
N SER A 96 21.03 13.69 31.09
CA SER A 96 20.01 12.78 31.62
C SER A 96 18.58 13.09 31.17
N SER A 97 18.34 14.29 30.65
CA SER A 97 17.04 14.70 30.10
C SER A 97 16.93 14.45 28.60
N SER A 98 18.02 14.03 27.93
CA SER A 98 17.97 13.68 26.51
C SER A 98 17.08 12.47 26.26
N ARG A 99 16.51 12.40 25.07
CA ARG A 99 15.62 11.31 24.69
C ARG A 99 16.31 9.94 24.75
N VAL A 100 17.53 9.84 24.21
CA VAL A 100 18.32 8.60 24.23
C VAL A 100 18.61 8.15 25.66
N SER A 101 19.01 9.05 26.55
CA SER A 101 19.29 8.72 27.95
C SER A 101 18.03 8.23 28.67
N ARG A 102 16.90 8.90 28.49
CA ARG A 102 15.63 8.51 29.10
C ARG A 102 15.15 7.14 28.60
N GLU A 103 15.26 6.88 27.29
CA GLU A 103 14.85 5.61 26.70
C GLU A 103 15.77 4.46 27.13
N ASN A 104 17.04 4.74 27.41
CA ASN A 104 17.97 3.74 27.94
C ASN A 104 17.70 3.36 29.39
N ASP A 105 17.31 4.32 30.21
CA ASP A 105 17.08 4.11 31.65
C ASP A 105 15.68 3.55 31.95
N ASP A 106 14.74 3.67 31.04
CA ASP A 106 13.37 3.19 31.18
C ASP A 106 13.13 1.95 30.31
N GLU A 107 13.17 0.77 30.96
CA GLU A 107 12.92 -0.49 30.29
C GLU A 107 11.56 -0.56 29.59
N SER A 108 10.55 0.11 30.16
CA SER A 108 9.20 0.13 29.58
C SER A 108 9.14 0.86 28.24
N LEU A 109 10.02 1.83 28.01
CA LEU A 109 10.12 2.56 26.75
C LEU A 109 10.93 1.80 25.70
N ARG A 110 11.90 0.99 26.12
CA ARG A 110 12.76 0.21 25.21
C ARG A 110 12.02 -0.96 24.55
N ASP A 111 11.18 -1.62 25.29
CA ASP A 111 10.66 -2.94 24.91
C ASP A 111 9.30 -2.90 24.23
N ILE A 112 8.58 -1.78 24.32
CA ILE A 112 7.22 -1.64 23.75
C ILE A 112 7.21 -1.89 22.23
N ALA A 113 8.22 -1.40 21.51
CA ALA A 113 8.26 -1.52 20.05
C ALA A 113 8.59 -2.93 19.56
N LEU A 114 9.33 -3.73 20.33
CA LEU A 114 9.81 -5.04 19.91
C LEU A 114 8.86 -6.17 20.31
N THR A 115 8.08 -5.99 21.38
CA THR A 115 7.15 -7.01 21.86
C THR A 115 5.82 -7.02 21.13
N GLU A 116 5.48 -5.94 20.46
CA GLU A 116 4.22 -5.80 19.70
C GLU A 116 4.34 -6.25 18.24
N ILE A 117 5.55 -6.41 17.73
CA ILE A 117 5.77 -6.83 16.33
C ILE A 117 5.94 -8.35 16.29
N THR A 118 4.95 -9.02 15.71
CA THR A 118 5.00 -10.47 15.47
C THR A 118 5.70 -10.79 14.14
N PRO A 119 6.19 -12.02 13.94
CA PRO A 119 6.71 -12.43 12.63
C PRO A 119 5.72 -12.20 11.48
N ALA A 120 4.43 -12.36 11.73
CA ALA A 120 3.39 -12.09 10.73
C ALA A 120 3.31 -10.61 10.36
N ASP A 121 3.57 -9.69 11.28
CA ASP A 121 3.62 -8.27 11.01
C ASP A 121 4.80 -7.92 10.09
N TRP A 122 5.95 -8.55 10.30
CA TRP A 122 7.13 -8.37 9.44
C TRP A 122 6.87 -8.85 8.02
N ASP A 123 6.17 -9.96 7.85
CA ASP A 123 5.82 -10.53 6.54
C ASP A 123 4.84 -9.64 5.77
N SER A 124 4.09 -8.78 6.46
CA SER A 124 3.16 -7.84 5.84
C SER A 124 3.82 -6.59 5.23
N TYR A 125 5.10 -6.36 5.50
CA TYR A 125 5.85 -5.20 4.99
C TYR A 125 6.78 -5.62 3.85
N ASP A 126 6.70 -4.93 2.70
CA ASP A 126 7.63 -5.14 1.58
C ASP A 126 9.05 -4.67 1.91
N THR A 127 9.15 -3.66 2.76
CA THR A 127 10.44 -3.10 3.19
C THR A 127 10.36 -2.71 4.65
N VAL A 128 11.26 -3.26 5.47
CA VAL A 128 11.41 -2.86 6.86
C VAL A 128 12.71 -2.08 7.00
N LEU A 129 12.60 -0.82 7.42
CA LEU A 129 13.76 0.00 7.77
C LEU A 129 14.08 -0.23 9.24
N ILE A 130 15.17 -0.95 9.49
CA ILE A 130 15.71 -1.09 10.84
C ILE A 130 16.66 0.09 11.03
N GLY A 131 16.24 1.06 11.82
CA GLY A 131 17.08 2.17 12.22
C GLY A 131 18.25 1.66 13.08
N ALA A 132 19.42 2.09 12.70
CA ALA A 132 20.60 1.85 13.53
C ALA A 132 20.62 2.81 14.73
#